data_8e0d12cf6540c8a150e65a493628c383
#
_entry.id   8e0d12cf6540c8a150e65a493628c383
#
_cell.length_a   1.000
_cell.length_b   1.000
_cell.length_c   1.000
_cell.angle_alpha   90.00
_cell.angle_beta   90.00
_cell.angle_gamma   90.00
#
_symmetry.space_group_name_H-M   'P 1'
#
loop_
_entity.id
_entity.type
_entity.pdbx_description
1 polymer ?
#
loop_
_entity_poly.entity_id
_entity_poly.type
_entity_poly.pdbx_seq_one_letter_code
_entity_poly.pdbx_strand_id
1 'polypeptide(L)' 'MAAGLLYRKAPMLRTRTPDETLAARVLTEFTELPGLRLTLWQTQRLYNVTADEAERTMERLVRAGFLRVARDGSYTRG' A
#
# COMPACT_ATOMS: atom_id res chain seq x y z
N MET A 1 7.71 -32.80 -6.21
CA MET A 1 7.62 -32.15 -6.02
C MET A 1 7.30 -31.48 -5.65
N ALA A 2 6.97 -31.64 -5.43
CA ALA A 2 6.47 -30.78 -5.22
C ALA A 2 6.87 -29.97 -4.73
N ALA A 3 7.29 -30.08 -4.59
CA ALA A 3 7.63 -29.28 -4.10
C ALA A 3 7.74 -28.28 -4.14
N GLY A 4 7.69 -28.31 -4.45
CA GLY A 4 7.75 -27.30 -4.46
C GLY A 4 7.29 -26.58 -4.06
N LEU A 5 6.64 -27.09 -4.05
CA LEU A 5 6.13 -26.41 -3.79
C LEU A 5 6.11 -25.84 -2.93
N LEU A 6 6.15 -26.10 -2.73
CA LEU A 6 6.03 -25.35 -1.98
C LEU A 6 6.73 -24.49 -1.54
N TYR A 7 6.99 -24.42 -1.91
CA TYR A 7 7.37 -23.51 -1.63
C TYR A 7 7.57 -22.67 -1.55
N ARG A 8 7.50 -22.81 -1.80
CA ARG A 8 7.50 -21.91 -1.86
C ARG A 8 7.06 -20.92 -1.65
N LYS A 9 6.87 -20.88 -1.75
CA LYS A 9 6.17 -19.87 -1.76
C LYS A 9 5.63 -19.33 -0.59
N ALA A 10 4.99 -19.81 -0.15
CA ALA A 10 4.27 -19.47 1.02
C ALA A 10 5.10 -18.91 2.16
N PRO A 11 6.24 -19.42 2.41
CA PRO A 11 7.05 -18.90 3.52
C PRO A 11 7.36 -17.44 3.44
N MET A 12 7.50 -16.95 2.24
CA MET A 12 7.84 -15.54 2.07
C MET A 12 6.75 -14.62 2.57
N LEU A 13 5.53 -15.11 2.52
CA LEU A 13 4.40 -14.29 2.91
C LEU A 13 4.40 -13.99 4.39
N ARG A 14 5.01 -14.84 5.17
CA ARG A 14 5.00 -14.67 6.62
C ARG A 14 5.95 -13.60 7.11
N THR A 15 6.85 -13.16 6.26
CA THR A 15 7.81 -12.15 6.67
C THR A 15 7.27 -10.75 6.57
N ARG A 16 6.06 -10.60 6.06
CA ARG A 16 5.43 -9.28 5.92
C ARG A 16 4.10 -9.24 6.62
N THR A 17 3.85 -8.11 7.26
CA THR A 17 2.52 -7.85 7.78
C THR A 17 1.61 -7.41 6.63
N PRO A 18 0.29 -7.51 6.80
CA PRO A 18 -0.63 -6.97 5.79
C PRO A 18 -0.39 -5.50 5.49
N ASP A 19 -0.06 -4.72 6.54
CA ASP A 19 0.21 -3.29 6.35
C ASP A 19 1.43 -3.07 5.46
N GLU A 20 2.47 -3.86 5.64
CA GLU A 20 3.67 -3.74 4.83
C GLU A 20 3.40 -4.10 3.38
N THR A 21 2.59 -5.14 3.17
CA THR A 21 2.24 -5.57 1.83
C THR A 21 1.42 -4.49 1.13
N LEU A 22 0.46 -3.92 1.83
CA LEU A 22 -0.37 -2.86 1.27
C LEU A 22 0.47 -1.63 0.96
N ALA A 23 1.36 -1.25 1.87
CA ALA A 23 2.23 -0.10 1.66
C ALA A 23 3.07 -0.27 0.39
N ALA A 24 3.60 -1.47 0.18
CA ALA A 24 4.41 -1.74 -1.01
C ALA A 24 3.58 -1.62 -2.28
N ARG A 25 2.35 -2.11 -2.26
CA ARG A 25 1.46 -2.02 -3.42
C ARG A 25 1.10 -0.58 -3.73
N VAL A 26 0.76 0.18 -2.69
CA VAL A 26 0.41 1.59 -2.86
C VAL A 26 1.59 2.36 -3.42
N LEU A 27 2.76 2.14 -2.85
CA LEU A 27 3.96 2.84 -3.30
C LEU A 27 4.27 2.55 -4.77
N THR A 28 4.10 1.30 -5.18
CA THR A 28 4.30 0.91 -6.57
C THR A 28 3.35 1.68 -7.48
N GLU A 29 2.07 1.78 -7.10
CA GLU A 29 1.09 2.51 -7.90
C GLU A 29 1.49 3.97 -8.06
N PHE A 30 1.86 4.61 -6.97
CA PHE A 30 2.24 6.02 -7.03
C PHE A 30 3.55 6.22 -7.81
N THR A 31 4.42 5.24 -7.77
CA THR A 31 5.67 5.31 -8.53
C THR A 31 5.40 5.20 -10.03
N GLU A 32 4.49 4.31 -10.41
CA GLU A 32 4.18 4.09 -11.81
C GLU A 32 3.26 5.14 -12.39
N LEU A 33 2.48 5.79 -11.55
CA LEU A 33 1.51 6.81 -11.98
C LEU A 33 1.80 8.10 -11.22
N PRO A 34 2.77 8.90 -11.68
CA PRO A 34 3.20 10.07 -10.90
C PRO A 34 2.11 11.10 -10.63
N GLY A 35 1.09 11.13 -11.47
CA GLY A 35 -0.02 12.08 -11.26
C GLY A 35 -1.15 11.51 -10.41
N LEU A 36 -0.98 10.32 -9.87
CA LEU A 36 -2.04 9.66 -9.11
C LEU A 36 -2.38 10.44 -7.85
N ARG A 37 -3.66 10.52 -7.55
CA ARG A 37 -4.18 11.11 -6.32
C ARG A 37 -5.23 10.17 -5.78
N LEU A 38 -5.15 9.86 -4.49
CA LEU A 38 -6.12 8.96 -3.86
C LEU A 38 -6.58 9.56 -2.54
N THR A 39 -7.90 9.59 -2.33
CA THR A 39 -8.45 9.84 -1.01
C THR A 39 -8.42 8.55 -0.22
N LEU A 40 -8.68 8.64 1.09
CA LEU A 40 -8.78 7.43 1.90
C LEU A 40 -9.89 6.53 1.40
N TRP A 41 -11.01 7.12 1.03
CA TRP A 41 -12.14 6.35 0.53
C TRP A 41 -11.77 5.57 -0.74
N GLN A 42 -11.09 6.25 -1.67
CA GLN A 42 -10.66 5.60 -2.90
C GLN A 42 -9.66 4.50 -2.62
N THR A 43 -8.77 4.73 -1.65
CA THR A 43 -7.78 3.72 -1.26
C THR A 43 -8.48 2.47 -0.71
N GLN A 44 -9.49 2.68 0.13
CA GLN A 44 -10.25 1.55 0.67
C GLN A 44 -10.88 0.72 -0.44
N ARG A 45 -11.47 1.39 -1.42
CA ARG A 45 -12.14 0.67 -2.49
C ARG A 45 -11.17 0.00 -3.44
N LEU A 46 -10.10 0.70 -3.77
CA LEU A 46 -9.13 0.19 -4.73
C LEU A 46 -8.44 -1.07 -4.23
N TYR A 47 -8.10 -1.08 -2.95
CA TYR A 47 -7.36 -2.19 -2.36
C TYR A 47 -8.23 -3.11 -1.52
N ASN A 48 -9.52 -2.80 -1.41
CA ASN A 48 -10.46 -3.61 -0.64
C ASN A 48 -10.00 -3.79 0.80
N VAL A 49 -9.73 -2.69 1.46
CA VAL A 49 -9.26 -2.68 2.84
C VAL A 49 -10.14 -1.79 3.69
N THR A 50 -9.99 -1.90 4.99
CA THR A 50 -10.76 -1.08 5.91
C THR A 50 -10.22 0.34 5.98
N ALA A 51 -11.02 1.24 6.55
CA ALA A 51 -10.58 2.63 6.74
C ALA A 51 -9.32 2.69 7.60
N ASP A 52 -9.27 1.89 8.67
CA ASP A 52 -8.10 1.86 9.55
C ASP A 52 -6.85 1.41 8.81
N GLU A 53 -6.98 0.36 8.01
CA GLU A 53 -5.85 -0.14 7.26
C GLU A 53 -5.36 0.90 6.25
N ALA A 54 -6.29 1.52 5.55
CA ALA A 54 -5.94 2.54 4.57
C ALA A 54 -5.23 3.70 5.25
N GLU A 55 -5.78 4.18 6.36
CA GLU A 55 -5.22 5.32 7.06
C GLU A 55 -3.81 5.02 7.57
N ARG A 56 -3.63 3.87 8.21
CA ARG A 56 -2.31 3.51 8.74
C ARG A 56 -1.29 3.41 7.62
N THR A 57 -1.69 2.84 6.50
CA THR A 57 -0.79 2.66 5.38
C THR A 57 -0.38 3.99 4.77
N MET A 58 -1.37 4.85 4.51
CA MET A 58 -1.08 6.13 3.89
C MET A 58 -0.26 7.02 4.82
N GLU A 59 -0.58 7.03 6.11
CA GLU A 59 0.21 7.80 7.08
C GLU A 59 1.64 7.31 7.15
N ARG A 60 1.83 6.00 7.08
CA ARG A 60 3.17 5.43 7.08
C ARG A 60 3.98 5.95 5.91
N LEU A 61 3.37 6.00 4.74
CA LEU A 61 4.06 6.48 3.54
C LEU A 61 4.30 7.98 3.58
N VAL A 62 3.40 8.72 4.20
CA VAL A 62 3.61 10.16 4.40
C VAL A 62 4.80 10.38 5.33
N ARG A 63 4.85 9.67 6.44
CA ARG A 63 5.94 9.82 7.40
C ARG A 63 7.28 9.42 6.81
N ALA A 64 7.27 8.46 5.90
CA ALA A 64 8.50 8.02 5.24
C ALA A 64 8.93 8.98 4.12
N GLY A 65 8.12 9.98 3.80
CA GLY A 65 8.47 10.94 2.78
C GLY A 65 8.07 10.56 1.37
N PHE A 66 7.40 9.44 1.20
CA PHE A 66 6.99 9.00 -0.15
C PHE A 66 5.72 9.69 -0.63
N LEU A 67 4.84 10.04 0.29
CA LEU A 67 3.58 10.68 -0.05
C LEU A 67 3.40 11.95 0.77
N ARG A 68 2.48 12.78 0.32
CA ARG A 68 2.04 13.94 1.10
C ARG A 68 0.54 14.09 0.94
N VAL A 69 -0.05 14.84 1.86
CA VAL A 69 -1.48 15.11 1.83
C VAL A 69 -1.68 16.44 1.13
N ALA A 70 -2.49 16.43 0.08
CA ALA A 70 -2.80 17.65 -0.64
C ALA A 70 -3.87 18.42 0.11
N ARG A 71 -4.11 19.63 -0.37
CA ARG A 71 -5.02 20.54 0.29
C ARG A 71 -6.44 19.98 0.39
N ASP A 72 -6.84 19.19 -0.59
CA ASP A 72 -8.18 18.62 -0.63
C ASP A 72 -8.28 17.31 0.16
N GLY A 73 -7.22 16.91 0.84
CA GLY A 73 -7.21 15.69 1.63
C GLY A 73 -6.78 14.45 0.89
N SER A 74 -6.49 14.55 -0.39
CA SER A 74 -6.01 13.39 -1.12
C SER A 74 -4.52 13.22 -0.91
N TYR A 75 -4.03 12.01 -1.16
CA TYR A 75 -2.62 11.67 -1.04
C TYR A 75 -1.98 11.71 -2.43
N THR A 76 -0.81 12.29 -2.51
CA THR A 76 -0.04 12.40 -3.75
C THR A 76 1.41 12.07 -3.46
N ARG A 77 2.20 11.90 -4.51
CA ARG A 77 3.64 11.71 -4.32
C ARG A 77 4.24 12.94 -3.65
N GLY A 78 5.09 12.64 -2.68
CA GLY A 78 5.76 13.69 -1.91
C GLY A 78 6.95 14.32 -2.60
#